data_48dd59a6177b5de9e51a24fe2a6146fb
#
_entry.id   48dd59a6177b5de9e51a24fe2a6146fb
#
_cell.length_a   1.000
_cell.length_b   1.000
_cell.length_c   1.000
_cell.angle_alpha   90.00
_cell.angle_beta   90.00
_cell.angle_gamma   90.00
#
_symmetry.space_group_name_H-M   'P 1'
#
loop_
_entity.id
_entity.type
_entity.pdbx_description
1 polymer ?
#
loop_
_entity_poly.entity_id
_entity_poly.type
_entity_poly.pdbx_seq_one_letter_code
_entity_poly.pdbx_strand_id
1 'polypeptide(L)'
;EILISKIFINQKKYKLAEGVLLGLRKLFFKERILYLNLSDLYFKNRELEKGILILKEGIKNFPKFIPLRFNLGIMYRNLGLIELSIKTHLEILLDDQLNSNSYYELSTMYNFSNHDEQLKTLLNIEIENLSPKEKIYFCYSKSNAYHNNKDYKKSAYFLKIANDEKLKIQPSDLKRKLNTGEYFRNLKIDQNLNPEKVKDSNQYVFIVGMPRCGSTLLESILSLNPEVKDLGEVPFLEESLQKSDDLLEVRKLYKEKVMLVNSKQKTFTDKNLFNFLYCPIIYRFFPNAKIIHCIRNPLDNILSIYRTNFLNQS
;
A
#
# COMPACT_ATOMS: atom_id res chain seq x y z
N GLU A 1 -7.10 -24.76 -0.89
CA GLU A 1 -5.65 -24.48 -0.74
C GLU A 1 -5.24 -23.06 -1.16
N ILE A 2 -5.82 -22.49 -2.24
CA ILE A 2 -5.60 -21.06 -2.60
C ILE A 2 -6.02 -20.13 -1.45
N LEU A 3 -7.14 -20.41 -0.80
CA LEU A 3 -7.59 -19.62 0.36
C LEU A 3 -6.60 -19.73 1.54
N ILE A 4 -6.04 -20.91 1.78
CA ILE A 4 -5.01 -21.14 2.80
C ILE A 4 -3.76 -20.30 2.49
N SER A 5 -3.33 -20.27 1.21
CA SER A 5 -2.19 -19.43 0.82
C SER A 5 -2.43 -17.95 1.06
N LYS A 6 -3.65 -17.44 0.80
CA LYS A 6 -4.03 -16.05 1.10
C LYS A 6 -4.00 -15.75 2.61
N ILE A 7 -4.46 -16.70 3.45
CA ILE A 7 -4.34 -16.58 4.91
C ILE A 7 -2.88 -16.47 5.31
N PHE A 8 -2.01 -17.32 4.78
CA PHE A 8 -0.57 -17.25 5.06
C PHE A 8 0.07 -15.94 4.58
N ILE A 9 -0.32 -15.42 3.40
CA ILE A 9 0.13 -14.12 2.90
C ILE A 9 -0.28 -13.00 3.86
N ASN A 10 -1.53 -12.99 4.31
CA ASN A 10 -2.03 -11.98 5.26
C ASN A 10 -1.33 -12.09 6.62
N GLN A 11 -0.96 -13.30 7.03
CA GLN A 11 -0.15 -13.54 8.24
C GLN A 11 1.35 -13.29 8.02
N LYS A 12 1.77 -12.83 6.84
CA LYS A 12 3.18 -12.65 6.43
C LYS A 12 4.05 -13.92 6.51
N LYS A 13 3.42 -15.09 6.51
CA LYS A 13 4.08 -16.40 6.44
C LYS A 13 4.39 -16.77 4.99
N TYR A 14 5.20 -15.94 4.33
CA TYR A 14 5.42 -16.00 2.86
C TYR A 14 5.99 -17.32 2.38
N LYS A 15 6.94 -17.94 3.13
CA LYS A 15 7.51 -19.25 2.77
C LYS A 15 6.47 -20.38 2.73
N LEU A 16 5.52 -20.38 3.69
CA LEU A 16 4.43 -21.35 3.70
C LEU A 16 3.47 -21.13 2.55
N ALA A 17 3.11 -19.87 2.28
CA ALA A 17 2.27 -19.51 1.15
C ALA A 17 2.92 -19.90 -0.18
N GLU A 18 4.23 -19.67 -0.34
CA GLU A 18 5.00 -20.04 -1.53
C GLU A 18 4.99 -21.55 -1.75
N GLY A 19 5.24 -22.33 -0.71
CA GLY A 19 5.22 -23.81 -0.79
C GLY A 19 3.88 -24.33 -1.27
N VAL A 20 2.76 -23.81 -0.72
CA VAL A 20 1.40 -24.19 -1.14
C VAL A 20 1.14 -23.81 -2.60
N LEU A 21 1.44 -22.57 -2.99
CA LEU A 21 1.15 -22.09 -4.34
C LEU A 21 2.02 -22.77 -5.41
N LEU A 22 3.29 -23.02 -5.13
CA LEU A 22 4.17 -23.73 -6.05
C LEU A 22 3.78 -25.20 -6.18
N GLY A 23 3.34 -25.84 -5.08
CA GLY A 23 2.77 -27.20 -5.12
C GLY A 23 1.54 -27.27 -6.01
N LEU A 24 0.60 -26.34 -5.83
CA LEU A 24 -0.60 -26.24 -6.69
C LEU A 24 -0.24 -25.98 -8.15
N ARG A 25 0.74 -25.12 -8.43
CA ARG A 25 1.14 -24.82 -9.80
C ARG A 25 1.70 -26.04 -10.53
N LYS A 26 2.42 -26.92 -9.85
CA LYS A 26 2.90 -28.18 -10.45
C LYS A 26 1.75 -29.10 -10.91
N LEU A 27 0.66 -29.10 -10.14
CA LEU A 27 -0.52 -29.93 -10.41
C LEU A 27 -1.49 -29.25 -11.40
N PHE A 28 -1.61 -27.95 -11.32
CA PHE A 28 -2.61 -27.13 -12.03
C PHE A 28 -1.97 -25.99 -12.81
N PHE A 29 -0.96 -26.28 -13.64
CA PHE A 29 -0.20 -25.27 -14.39
C PHE A 29 -1.06 -24.46 -15.40
N LYS A 30 -2.25 -24.94 -15.76
CA LYS A 30 -3.22 -24.24 -16.62
C LYS A 30 -4.17 -23.30 -15.86
N GLU A 31 -3.96 -23.12 -14.57
CA GLU A 31 -4.80 -22.23 -13.74
C GLU A 31 -4.19 -20.83 -13.63
N ARG A 32 -4.70 -19.89 -14.45
CA ARG A 32 -4.22 -18.49 -14.51
C ARG A 32 -4.23 -17.77 -13.17
N ILE A 33 -5.13 -18.12 -12.25
CA ILE A 33 -5.25 -17.53 -10.92
C ILE A 33 -4.03 -17.84 -10.04
N LEU A 34 -3.34 -18.95 -10.24
CA LEU A 34 -2.14 -19.30 -9.48
C LEU A 34 -0.99 -18.32 -9.77
N TYR A 35 -0.84 -17.89 -11.03
CA TYR A 35 0.16 -16.90 -11.40
C TYR A 35 -0.12 -15.54 -10.76
N LEU A 36 -1.40 -15.13 -10.66
CA LEU A 36 -1.78 -13.91 -9.95
C LEU A 36 -1.48 -14.01 -8.45
N ASN A 37 -1.84 -15.12 -7.80
CA ASN A 37 -1.57 -15.29 -6.36
C ASN A 37 -0.07 -15.38 -6.05
N LEU A 38 0.72 -16.04 -6.90
CA LEU A 38 2.18 -16.05 -6.77
C LEU A 38 2.77 -14.66 -6.98
N SER A 39 2.27 -13.90 -7.95
CA SER A 39 2.72 -12.53 -8.17
C SER A 39 2.39 -11.62 -6.99
N ASP A 40 1.20 -11.73 -6.41
CA ASP A 40 0.80 -10.98 -5.20
C ASP A 40 1.68 -11.36 -3.99
N LEU A 41 1.96 -12.64 -3.81
CA LEU A 41 2.89 -13.13 -2.79
C LEU A 41 4.26 -12.46 -2.92
N TYR A 42 4.87 -12.53 -4.11
CA TYR A 42 6.20 -11.97 -4.35
C TYR A 42 6.21 -10.45 -4.24
N PHE A 43 5.13 -9.77 -4.66
CA PHE A 43 4.98 -8.34 -4.46
C PHE A 43 4.99 -7.97 -2.97
N LYS A 44 4.19 -8.65 -2.16
CA LYS A 44 4.10 -8.42 -0.71
C LYS A 44 5.38 -8.81 0.04
N ASN A 45 6.09 -9.83 -0.47
CA ASN A 45 7.39 -10.25 0.07
C ASN A 45 8.57 -9.41 -0.45
N ARG A 46 8.31 -8.40 -1.31
CA ARG A 46 9.32 -7.54 -1.98
C ARG A 46 10.33 -8.30 -2.87
N GLU A 47 9.97 -9.48 -3.34
CA GLU A 47 10.74 -10.29 -4.30
C GLU A 47 10.24 -10.01 -5.73
N LEU A 48 10.31 -8.73 -6.15
CA LEU A 48 9.69 -8.25 -7.39
C LEU A 48 10.21 -8.97 -8.64
N GLU A 49 11.49 -9.30 -8.70
CA GLU A 49 12.10 -10.02 -9.82
C GLU A 49 11.49 -11.42 -9.99
N LYS A 50 11.26 -12.15 -8.87
CA LYS A 50 10.56 -13.44 -8.93
C LYS A 50 9.13 -13.27 -9.41
N GLY A 51 8.45 -12.23 -8.94
CA GLY A 51 7.10 -11.88 -9.39
C GLY A 51 7.04 -11.61 -10.89
N ILE A 52 8.00 -10.86 -11.45
CA ILE A 52 8.12 -10.61 -12.89
C ILE A 52 8.31 -11.91 -13.67
N LEU A 53 9.16 -12.82 -13.20
CA LEU A 53 9.37 -14.12 -13.86
C LEU A 53 8.09 -14.94 -13.93
N ILE A 54 7.37 -15.03 -12.82
CA ILE A 54 6.08 -15.74 -12.75
C ILE A 54 5.03 -15.11 -13.64
N LEU A 55 4.94 -13.77 -13.68
CA LEU A 55 4.01 -13.07 -14.55
C LEU A 55 4.32 -13.27 -16.03
N LYS A 56 5.59 -13.21 -16.43
CA LYS A 56 6.02 -13.48 -17.81
C LYS A 56 5.67 -14.91 -18.25
N GLU A 57 5.88 -15.89 -17.37
CA GLU A 57 5.47 -17.26 -17.63
C GLU A 57 3.94 -17.36 -17.77
N GLY A 58 3.19 -16.75 -16.86
CA GLY A 58 1.72 -16.71 -16.92
C GLY A 58 1.21 -16.05 -18.19
N ILE A 59 1.80 -14.96 -18.64
CA ILE A 59 1.45 -14.26 -19.88
C ILE A 59 1.72 -15.15 -21.12
N LYS A 60 2.83 -15.90 -21.11
CA LYS A 60 3.12 -16.86 -22.19
C LYS A 60 2.03 -17.93 -22.32
N ASN A 61 1.50 -18.39 -21.18
CA ASN A 61 0.44 -19.40 -21.13
C ASN A 61 -0.95 -18.82 -21.38
N PHE A 62 -1.18 -17.56 -21.01
CA PHE A 62 -2.48 -16.87 -21.07
C PHE A 62 -2.34 -15.44 -21.63
N PRO A 63 -1.96 -15.28 -22.91
CA PRO A 63 -1.60 -13.98 -23.49
C PRO A 63 -2.75 -12.97 -23.47
N LYS A 64 -4.00 -13.42 -23.56
CA LYS A 64 -5.19 -12.57 -23.54
C LYS A 64 -5.70 -12.22 -22.13
N PHE A 65 -5.08 -12.76 -21.08
CA PHE A 65 -5.54 -12.50 -19.71
C PHE A 65 -4.90 -11.24 -19.16
N ILE A 66 -5.54 -10.11 -19.37
CA ILE A 66 -5.11 -8.75 -19.01
C ILE A 66 -4.56 -8.62 -17.57
N PRO A 67 -5.17 -9.24 -16.53
CA PRO A 67 -4.69 -9.08 -15.16
C PRO A 67 -3.21 -9.43 -14.92
N LEU A 68 -2.65 -10.39 -15.69
CA LEU A 68 -1.23 -10.74 -15.58
C LEU A 68 -0.33 -9.61 -16.12
N ARG A 69 -0.70 -9.03 -17.26
CA ARG A 69 0.02 -7.89 -17.85
C ARG A 69 -0.11 -6.65 -16.97
N PHE A 70 -1.28 -6.42 -16.40
CA PHE A 70 -1.50 -5.32 -15.48
C PHE A 70 -0.56 -5.43 -14.26
N ASN A 71 -0.52 -6.60 -13.60
CA ASN A 71 0.37 -6.83 -12.47
C ASN A 71 1.86 -6.71 -12.87
N LEU A 72 2.22 -7.11 -14.10
CA LEU A 72 3.58 -6.95 -14.62
C LEU A 72 3.95 -5.46 -14.72
N GLY A 73 3.05 -4.62 -15.25
CA GLY A 73 3.22 -3.16 -15.29
C GLY A 73 3.44 -2.57 -13.90
N ILE A 74 2.63 -2.99 -12.92
CA ILE A 74 2.80 -2.58 -11.52
C ILE A 74 4.16 -2.98 -10.95
N MET A 75 4.62 -4.22 -11.22
CA MET A 75 5.94 -4.66 -10.75
C MET A 75 7.08 -3.88 -11.37
N TYR A 76 7.01 -3.59 -12.68
CA TYR A 76 8.00 -2.76 -13.35
C TYR A 76 8.08 -1.37 -12.72
N ARG A 77 6.92 -0.73 -12.45
CA ARG A 77 6.89 0.57 -11.77
C ARG A 77 7.56 0.52 -10.40
N ASN A 78 7.29 -0.52 -9.61
CA ASN A 78 7.85 -0.66 -8.27
C ASN A 78 9.37 -0.95 -8.26
N LEU A 79 9.92 -1.48 -9.36
CA LEU A 79 11.37 -1.60 -9.59
C LEU A 79 12.00 -0.34 -10.20
N GLY A 80 11.22 0.72 -10.45
CA GLY A 80 11.72 1.92 -11.12
C GLY A 80 11.88 1.78 -12.64
N LEU A 81 11.47 0.66 -13.25
CA LEU A 81 11.52 0.40 -14.69
C LEU A 81 10.30 1.06 -15.38
N ILE A 82 10.26 2.39 -15.30
CA ILE A 82 9.09 3.21 -15.67
C ILE A 82 8.70 3.03 -17.13
N GLU A 83 9.68 3.02 -18.04
CA GLU A 83 9.44 2.86 -19.48
C GLU A 83 8.78 1.51 -19.82
N LEU A 84 9.23 0.42 -19.16
CA LEU A 84 8.61 -0.90 -19.33
C LEU A 84 7.19 -0.94 -18.77
N SER A 85 6.95 -0.26 -17.65
CA SER A 85 5.61 -0.13 -17.08
C SER A 85 4.67 0.60 -18.04
N ILE A 86 5.07 1.76 -18.55
CA ILE A 86 4.32 2.55 -19.53
C ILE A 86 3.99 1.70 -20.76
N LYS A 87 5.01 1.06 -21.36
CA LYS A 87 4.82 0.18 -22.53
C LYS A 87 3.79 -0.90 -22.25
N THR A 88 3.89 -1.58 -21.10
CA THR A 88 2.97 -2.65 -20.72
C THR A 88 1.52 -2.17 -20.61
N HIS A 89 1.29 -1.00 -19.99
CA HIS A 89 -0.05 -0.43 -19.89
C HIS A 89 -0.60 0.07 -21.23
N LEU A 90 0.26 0.62 -22.10
CA LEU A 90 -0.13 0.97 -23.49
C LEU A 90 -0.53 -0.27 -24.30
N GLU A 91 0.21 -1.37 -24.18
CA GLU A 91 -0.15 -2.65 -24.83
C GLU A 91 -1.51 -3.20 -24.32
N ILE A 92 -1.84 -2.99 -23.04
CA ILE A 92 -3.16 -3.33 -22.53
C ILE A 92 -4.25 -2.51 -23.22
N LEU A 93 -4.03 -1.19 -23.42
CA LEU A 93 -5.01 -0.33 -24.07
C LEU A 93 -5.23 -0.64 -25.56
N LEU A 94 -4.30 -1.35 -26.23
CA LEU A 94 -4.53 -1.86 -27.58
C LEU A 94 -5.58 -2.98 -27.60
N ASP A 95 -5.64 -3.79 -26.54
CA ASP A 95 -6.58 -4.91 -26.43
C ASP A 95 -7.89 -4.51 -25.74
N ASP A 96 -7.83 -3.57 -24.81
CA ASP A 96 -8.95 -3.05 -24.01
C ASP A 96 -8.84 -1.52 -23.89
N GLN A 97 -9.38 -0.83 -24.89
CA GLN A 97 -9.31 0.63 -25.00
C GLN A 97 -9.96 1.39 -23.84
N LEU A 98 -10.82 0.73 -23.08
CA LEU A 98 -11.51 1.34 -21.92
C LEU A 98 -10.99 0.81 -20.58
N ASN A 99 -9.77 0.26 -20.53
CA ASN A 99 -9.18 -0.21 -19.28
C ASN A 99 -8.85 0.95 -18.32
N SER A 100 -9.78 1.24 -17.42
CA SER A 100 -9.68 2.35 -16.47
C SER A 100 -8.47 2.26 -15.55
N ASN A 101 -8.09 1.04 -15.15
CA ASN A 101 -6.92 0.83 -14.29
C ASN A 101 -5.62 1.21 -15.03
N SER A 102 -5.47 0.81 -16.31
CA SER A 102 -4.28 1.15 -17.12
C SER A 102 -4.19 2.64 -17.40
N TYR A 103 -5.31 3.32 -17.65
CA TYR A 103 -5.31 4.79 -17.75
C TYR A 103 -4.86 5.47 -16.46
N TYR A 104 -5.32 4.97 -15.31
CA TYR A 104 -4.88 5.52 -14.03
C TYR A 104 -3.37 5.36 -13.83
N GLU A 105 -2.83 4.16 -14.04
CA GLU A 105 -1.39 3.92 -13.93
C GLU A 105 -0.59 4.80 -14.88
N LEU A 106 -0.97 4.86 -16.15
CA LEU A 106 -0.33 5.73 -17.15
C LEU A 106 -0.38 7.20 -16.73
N SER A 107 -1.52 7.68 -16.24
CA SER A 107 -1.68 9.09 -15.85
C SER A 107 -0.77 9.54 -14.71
N THR A 108 -0.21 8.59 -13.94
CA THR A 108 0.74 8.87 -12.86
C THR A 108 2.20 8.89 -13.31
N MET A 109 2.52 8.31 -14.45
CA MET A 109 3.89 8.09 -14.94
C MET A 109 4.15 8.74 -16.30
N TYR A 110 3.12 8.87 -17.12
CA TYR A 110 3.24 9.26 -18.52
C TYR A 110 2.71 10.68 -18.73
N ASN A 111 3.51 11.53 -19.36
CA ASN A 111 3.11 12.86 -19.76
C ASN A 111 2.42 12.78 -21.13
N PHE A 112 1.09 12.73 -21.10
CA PHE A 112 0.29 12.80 -22.33
C PHE A 112 0.52 14.12 -23.06
N SER A 113 0.93 14.07 -24.31
CA SER A 113 1.00 15.22 -25.20
C SER A 113 -0.35 15.46 -25.89
N ASN A 114 -0.58 16.68 -26.39
CA ASN A 114 -1.83 17.02 -27.08
C ASN A 114 -2.08 16.24 -28.40
N HIS A 115 -1.06 15.55 -28.90
CA HIS A 115 -1.15 14.70 -30.09
C HIS A 115 -1.28 13.20 -29.77
N ASP A 116 -1.37 12.85 -28.50
CA ASP A 116 -1.44 11.49 -28.03
C ASP A 116 -2.86 10.94 -28.21
N GLU A 117 -3.00 9.82 -28.96
CA GLU A 117 -4.30 9.18 -29.19
C GLU A 117 -4.94 8.67 -27.89
N GLN A 118 -4.12 8.19 -26.96
CA GLN A 118 -4.60 7.74 -25.65
C GLN A 118 -5.15 8.91 -24.84
N LEU A 119 -4.55 10.12 -24.94
CA LEU A 119 -5.10 11.30 -24.32
C LEU A 119 -6.46 11.67 -24.93
N LYS A 120 -6.56 11.68 -26.25
CA LYS A 120 -7.84 11.98 -26.94
C LYS A 120 -8.92 10.99 -26.51
N THR A 121 -8.61 9.71 -26.52
CA THR A 121 -9.53 8.66 -26.08
C THR A 121 -9.96 8.90 -24.63
N LEU A 122 -9.00 9.07 -23.70
CA LEU A 122 -9.28 9.33 -22.29
C LEU A 122 -10.22 10.53 -22.10
N LEU A 123 -9.94 11.66 -22.77
CA LEU A 123 -10.72 12.89 -22.59
C LEU A 123 -12.16 12.75 -23.14
N ASN A 124 -12.37 11.93 -24.17
CA ASN A 124 -13.67 11.69 -24.79
C ASN A 124 -14.53 10.64 -24.06
N ILE A 125 -13.99 9.89 -23.08
CA ILE A 125 -14.77 8.94 -22.32
C ILE A 125 -15.87 9.65 -21.54
N GLU A 126 -17.12 9.29 -21.81
CA GLU A 126 -18.28 9.73 -21.02
C GLU A 126 -18.29 8.98 -19.68
N ILE A 127 -18.41 9.74 -18.56
CA ILE A 127 -18.28 9.19 -17.22
C ILE A 127 -19.63 8.87 -16.55
N GLU A 128 -20.72 9.23 -17.19
CA GLU A 128 -22.08 9.14 -16.62
C GLU A 128 -22.56 7.69 -16.50
N ASN A 129 -22.26 6.85 -17.51
CA ASN A 129 -22.73 5.47 -17.60
C ASN A 129 -21.70 4.42 -17.10
N LEU A 130 -20.62 4.86 -16.48
CA LEU A 130 -19.58 3.95 -15.97
C LEU A 130 -19.97 3.41 -14.60
N SER A 131 -19.43 2.22 -14.28
CA SER A 131 -19.49 1.73 -12.91
C SER A 131 -18.79 2.71 -11.96
N PRO A 132 -19.21 2.78 -10.69
CA PRO A 132 -18.60 3.73 -9.74
C PRO A 132 -17.07 3.61 -9.65
N LYS A 133 -16.54 2.39 -9.73
CA LYS A 133 -15.10 2.16 -9.70
C LYS A 133 -14.39 2.69 -10.95
N GLU A 134 -14.91 2.40 -12.15
CA GLU A 134 -14.35 2.91 -13.40
C GLU A 134 -14.41 4.44 -13.44
N LYS A 135 -15.54 5.02 -13.02
CA LYS A 135 -15.71 6.46 -12.93
C LYS A 135 -14.63 7.12 -12.07
N ILE A 136 -14.32 6.54 -10.91
CA ILE A 136 -13.25 7.03 -10.04
C ILE A 136 -11.90 7.00 -10.77
N TYR A 137 -11.54 5.87 -11.38
CA TYR A 137 -10.26 5.72 -12.07
C TYR A 137 -10.13 6.69 -13.26
N PHE A 138 -11.15 6.78 -14.11
CA PHE A 138 -11.13 7.73 -15.23
C PHE A 138 -11.09 9.19 -14.79
N CYS A 139 -11.82 9.55 -13.73
CA CYS A 139 -11.79 10.91 -13.21
C CYS A 139 -10.41 11.29 -12.63
N TYR A 140 -9.74 10.38 -11.89
CA TYR A 140 -8.36 10.60 -11.49
C TYR A 140 -7.41 10.72 -12.70
N SER A 141 -7.58 9.87 -13.71
CA SER A 141 -6.76 9.90 -14.92
C SER A 141 -6.93 11.20 -15.70
N LYS A 142 -8.18 11.65 -15.92
CA LYS A 142 -8.50 12.95 -16.54
C LYS A 142 -7.92 14.11 -15.73
N SER A 143 -8.06 14.06 -14.40
CA SER A 143 -7.49 15.08 -13.52
C SER A 143 -5.98 15.19 -13.68
N ASN A 144 -5.25 14.06 -13.69
CA ASN A 144 -3.81 14.04 -13.88
C ASN A 144 -3.42 14.56 -15.26
N ALA A 145 -4.12 14.14 -16.31
CA ALA A 145 -3.89 14.60 -17.69
C ALA A 145 -4.07 16.12 -17.82
N TYR A 146 -5.17 16.67 -17.31
CA TYR A 146 -5.42 18.12 -17.31
C TYR A 146 -4.40 18.88 -16.46
N HIS A 147 -3.96 18.31 -15.32
CA HIS A 147 -2.92 18.93 -14.50
C HIS A 147 -1.60 19.06 -15.24
N ASN A 148 -1.17 17.97 -15.93
CA ASN A 148 0.06 17.97 -16.72
C ASN A 148 0.00 18.99 -17.87
N ASN A 149 -1.18 19.17 -18.45
CA ASN A 149 -1.44 20.18 -19.47
C ASN A 149 -1.75 21.59 -18.89
N LYS A 150 -1.57 21.80 -17.57
CA LYS A 150 -1.77 23.08 -16.87
C LYS A 150 -3.21 23.61 -16.87
N ASP A 151 -4.20 22.82 -17.27
CA ASP A 151 -5.61 23.14 -17.10
C ASP A 151 -6.08 22.76 -15.69
N TYR A 152 -5.67 23.55 -14.72
CA TYR A 152 -5.94 23.28 -13.31
C TYR A 152 -7.43 23.35 -12.95
N LYS A 153 -8.23 24.10 -13.70
CA LYS A 153 -9.67 24.22 -13.49
C LYS A 153 -10.37 22.88 -13.80
N LYS A 154 -10.09 22.30 -14.96
CA LYS A 154 -10.64 20.98 -15.32
C LYS A 154 -10.04 19.88 -14.47
N SER A 155 -8.75 19.94 -14.14
CA SER A 155 -8.13 19.01 -13.20
C SER A 155 -8.88 18.98 -11.86
N ALA A 156 -9.14 20.14 -11.25
CA ALA A 156 -9.88 20.24 -9.99
C ALA A 156 -11.31 19.69 -10.09
N TYR A 157 -11.99 19.96 -11.21
CA TYR A 157 -13.35 19.46 -11.47
C TYR A 157 -13.41 17.93 -11.44
N PHE A 158 -12.54 17.25 -12.23
CA PHE A 158 -12.51 15.79 -12.27
C PHE A 158 -12.01 15.19 -10.96
N LEU A 159 -11.07 15.83 -10.30
CA LEU A 159 -10.58 15.42 -9.00
C LEU A 159 -11.67 15.43 -7.93
N LYS A 160 -12.53 16.45 -7.94
CA LYS A 160 -13.70 16.52 -7.06
C LYS A 160 -14.65 15.35 -7.31
N ILE A 161 -15.01 15.09 -8.57
CA ILE A 161 -15.90 13.96 -8.91
C ILE A 161 -15.29 12.64 -8.43
N ALA A 162 -14.01 12.40 -8.69
CA ALA A 162 -13.32 11.17 -8.25
C ALA A 162 -13.41 10.96 -6.74
N ASN A 163 -13.16 12.01 -5.95
CA ASN A 163 -13.21 11.92 -4.49
C ASN A 163 -14.65 11.79 -3.97
N ASP A 164 -15.61 12.50 -4.54
CA ASP A 164 -17.04 12.41 -4.17
C ASP A 164 -17.56 10.97 -4.42
N GLU A 165 -17.26 10.38 -5.59
CA GLU A 165 -17.65 9.00 -5.89
C GLU A 165 -16.93 8.00 -4.98
N LYS A 166 -15.65 8.23 -4.68
CA LYS A 166 -14.90 7.38 -3.75
C LYS A 166 -15.52 7.37 -2.35
N LEU A 167 -15.93 8.54 -1.83
CA LEU A 167 -16.58 8.64 -0.52
C LEU A 167 -17.92 7.89 -0.45
N LYS A 168 -18.63 7.75 -1.57
CA LYS A 168 -19.87 6.93 -1.63
C LYS A 168 -19.58 5.44 -1.46
N ILE A 169 -18.48 4.94 -2.06
CA ILE A 169 -18.09 3.53 -1.99
C ILE A 169 -17.39 3.21 -0.67
N GLN A 170 -16.54 4.12 -0.22
CA GLN A 170 -15.72 3.97 0.98
C GLN A 170 -15.90 5.22 1.88
N PRO A 171 -16.97 5.24 2.69
CA PRO A 171 -17.23 6.35 3.60
C PRO A 171 -16.08 6.54 4.59
N SER A 172 -15.84 7.80 4.94
CA SER A 172 -14.84 8.14 5.95
C SER A 172 -15.30 7.75 7.36
N ASP A 173 -14.44 7.08 8.12
CA ASP A 173 -14.66 6.77 9.53
C ASP A 173 -13.87 7.73 10.46
N LEU A 174 -13.96 9.02 10.14
CA LEU A 174 -13.26 10.06 10.90
C LEU A 174 -13.65 10.06 12.38
N LYS A 175 -14.95 9.89 12.67
CA LYS A 175 -15.46 9.91 14.05
C LYS A 175 -14.82 8.81 14.91
N ARG A 176 -14.69 7.59 14.38
CA ARG A 176 -14.03 6.48 15.07
C ARG A 176 -12.56 6.81 15.34
N LYS A 177 -11.84 7.35 14.36
CA LYS A 177 -10.42 7.71 14.55
C LYS A 177 -10.23 8.82 15.57
N LEU A 178 -11.11 9.83 15.58
CA LEU A 178 -11.08 10.89 16.60
C LEU A 178 -11.34 10.33 17.99
N ASN A 179 -12.37 9.51 18.16
CA ASN A 179 -12.71 8.87 19.44
C ASN A 179 -11.54 7.99 19.92
N THR A 180 -10.92 7.23 19.03
CA THR A 180 -9.72 6.42 19.35
C THR A 180 -8.60 7.31 19.87
N GLY A 181 -8.32 8.42 19.18
CA GLY A 181 -7.27 9.38 19.59
C GLY A 181 -7.56 10.02 20.95
N GLU A 182 -8.81 10.37 21.22
CA GLU A 182 -9.23 10.92 22.53
C GLU A 182 -9.11 9.88 23.65
N TYR A 183 -9.55 8.65 23.37
CA TYR A 183 -9.40 7.55 24.34
C TYR A 183 -7.94 7.36 24.76
N PHE A 184 -6.99 7.23 23.82
CA PHE A 184 -5.58 7.01 24.15
C PHE A 184 -4.90 8.24 24.72
N ARG A 185 -5.33 9.45 24.39
CA ARG A 185 -4.84 10.69 25.01
C ARG A 185 -5.22 10.77 26.48
N ASN A 186 -6.44 10.34 26.81
CA ASN A 186 -6.98 10.40 28.17
C ASN A 186 -6.71 9.14 28.98
N LEU A 187 -6.05 8.14 28.39
CA LEU A 187 -5.73 6.88 29.06
C LEU A 187 -4.83 7.17 30.27
N LYS A 188 -5.37 6.96 31.47
CA LYS A 188 -4.57 7.01 32.70
C LYS A 188 -3.71 5.75 32.78
N ILE A 189 -2.46 5.88 32.32
CA ILE A 189 -1.50 4.80 32.44
C ILE A 189 -0.98 4.80 33.87
N ASP A 190 -1.08 3.66 34.55
CA ASP A 190 -0.59 3.51 35.94
C ASP A 190 0.90 3.91 35.99
N GLN A 191 1.18 4.94 36.78
CA GLN A 191 2.54 5.49 36.93
C GLN A 191 3.49 4.51 37.65
N ASN A 192 2.95 3.52 38.36
CA ASN A 192 3.72 2.49 39.06
C ASN A 192 4.26 1.38 38.16
N LEU A 193 3.74 1.28 36.91
CA LEU A 193 4.33 0.41 35.92
C LEU A 193 5.71 0.96 35.50
N ASN A 194 6.75 0.40 36.12
CA ASN A 194 8.12 0.81 35.83
C ASN A 194 8.60 0.16 34.52
N PRO A 195 8.72 0.91 33.40
CA PRO A 195 9.14 0.38 32.11
C PRO A 195 10.58 -0.12 32.11
N GLU A 196 11.43 0.35 33.06
CA GLU A 196 12.83 -0.06 33.17
C GLU A 196 13.02 -1.54 33.53
N LYS A 197 12.01 -2.18 34.13
CA LYS A 197 12.06 -3.64 34.43
C LYS A 197 11.92 -4.53 33.21
N VAL A 198 11.54 -3.99 32.06
CA VAL A 198 11.32 -4.79 30.87
C VAL A 198 12.51 -4.68 29.93
N LYS A 199 13.53 -5.52 30.16
CA LYS A 199 14.68 -5.63 29.25
C LYS A 199 14.21 -6.01 27.86
N ASP A 200 14.44 -5.15 26.88
CA ASP A 200 14.26 -5.43 25.48
C ASP A 200 15.56 -5.18 24.73
N SER A 201 16.05 -6.21 24.06
CA SER A 201 17.25 -6.08 23.23
C SER A 201 16.96 -5.47 21.86
N ASN A 202 15.67 -5.34 21.51
CA ASN A 202 15.24 -4.79 20.23
C ASN A 202 14.98 -3.30 20.33
N GLN A 203 15.30 -2.58 19.26
CA GLN A 203 14.98 -1.19 19.08
C GLN A 203 13.86 -1.04 18.07
N TYR A 204 12.87 -0.22 18.37
CA TYR A 204 11.76 0.08 17.48
C TYR A 204 11.78 1.54 17.08
N VAL A 205 11.59 1.81 15.80
CA VAL A 205 11.50 3.17 15.25
C VAL A 205 10.11 3.31 14.64
N PHE A 206 9.22 3.98 15.36
CA PHE A 206 7.87 4.27 14.87
C PHE A 206 7.90 5.54 14.03
N ILE A 207 7.57 5.41 12.74
CA ILE A 207 7.47 6.55 11.82
C ILE A 207 5.99 6.92 11.74
N VAL A 208 5.65 8.09 12.24
CA VAL A 208 4.27 8.59 12.34
C VAL A 208 4.10 9.89 11.55
N GLY A 209 2.86 10.23 11.20
CA GLY A 209 2.54 11.47 10.50
C GLY A 209 1.30 11.31 9.61
N MET A 210 1.12 12.29 8.72
CA MET A 210 0.05 12.21 7.72
C MET A 210 0.50 11.40 6.49
N PRO A 211 -0.40 10.69 5.81
CA PRO A 211 -0.09 10.11 4.50
C PRO A 211 0.54 11.15 3.57
N ARG A 212 1.46 10.74 2.70
CA ARG A 212 2.15 11.62 1.74
C ARG A 212 3.13 12.65 2.35
N CYS A 213 3.52 12.49 3.60
CA CYS A 213 4.52 13.37 4.26
C CYS A 213 5.98 13.01 3.91
N GLY A 214 6.25 11.97 3.12
CA GLY A 214 7.61 11.52 2.79
C GLY A 214 8.12 10.35 3.65
N SER A 215 7.26 9.76 4.47
CA SER A 215 7.60 8.65 5.37
C SER A 215 8.20 7.42 4.68
N THR A 216 7.75 7.10 3.46
CA THR A 216 8.31 5.98 2.69
C THR A 216 9.76 6.23 2.29
N LEU A 217 10.10 7.46 1.87
CA LEU A 217 11.48 7.83 1.57
C LEU A 217 12.35 7.75 2.82
N LEU A 218 11.85 8.26 3.95
CA LEU A 218 12.57 8.18 5.22
C LEU A 218 12.83 6.73 5.62
N GLU A 219 11.82 5.85 5.58
CA GLU A 219 11.99 4.43 5.89
C GLU A 219 13.00 3.76 4.96
N SER A 220 12.95 4.07 3.65
CA SER A 220 13.92 3.56 2.68
C SER A 220 15.36 3.99 2.98
N ILE A 221 15.56 5.23 3.42
CA ILE A 221 16.89 5.73 3.84
C ILE A 221 17.38 4.99 5.08
N LEU A 222 16.51 4.81 6.09
CA LEU A 222 16.87 4.09 7.31
C LEU A 222 17.22 2.63 7.03
N SER A 223 16.51 1.99 6.09
CA SER A 223 16.74 0.59 5.73
C SER A 223 17.96 0.34 4.83
N LEU A 224 18.68 1.39 4.41
CA LEU A 224 20.01 1.25 3.82
C LEU A 224 21.03 0.70 4.84
N ASN A 225 20.78 0.88 6.13
CA ASN A 225 21.57 0.24 7.17
C ASN A 225 21.15 -1.23 7.30
N PRO A 226 22.06 -2.21 7.09
CA PRO A 226 21.75 -3.64 7.14
C PRO A 226 21.27 -4.15 8.52
N GLU A 227 21.53 -3.38 9.59
CA GLU A 227 21.04 -3.69 10.93
C GLU A 227 19.56 -3.30 11.13
N VAL A 228 18.99 -2.56 10.19
CA VAL A 228 17.60 -2.08 10.25
C VAL A 228 16.72 -2.92 9.34
N LYS A 229 15.65 -3.48 9.91
CA LYS A 229 14.59 -4.14 9.15
C LYS A 229 13.37 -3.23 9.05
N ASP A 230 12.99 -2.90 7.83
CA ASP A 230 11.74 -2.20 7.54
C ASP A 230 10.54 -3.16 7.63
N LEU A 231 9.54 -2.78 8.41
CA LEU A 231 8.28 -3.50 8.49
C LEU A 231 7.22 -2.91 7.54
N GLY A 232 7.40 -1.66 7.12
CA GLY A 232 6.43 -0.92 6.30
C GLY A 232 5.18 -0.52 7.12
N GLU A 233 4.05 -0.44 6.45
CA GLU A 233 2.76 -0.11 7.05
C GLU A 233 2.11 -1.37 7.64
N VAL A 234 2.50 -1.73 8.86
CA VAL A 234 1.99 -2.92 9.55
C VAL A 234 0.94 -2.55 10.59
N PRO A 235 -0.18 -3.29 10.70
CA PRO A 235 -1.20 -3.03 11.71
C PRO A 235 -0.89 -3.68 13.06
N PHE A 236 0.36 -4.03 13.33
CA PHE A 236 0.73 -4.91 14.45
C PHE A 236 0.35 -4.34 15.81
N LEU A 237 0.56 -3.04 16.02
CA LEU A 237 0.22 -2.41 17.29
C LEU A 237 -1.30 -2.34 17.50
N GLU A 238 -2.03 -1.89 16.48
CA GLU A 238 -3.50 -1.83 16.51
C GLU A 238 -4.13 -3.22 16.73
N GLU A 239 -3.68 -4.22 15.98
CA GLU A 239 -4.14 -5.60 16.14
C GLU A 239 -3.81 -6.19 17.52
N SER A 240 -2.70 -5.78 18.14
CA SER A 240 -2.34 -6.23 19.48
C SER A 240 -3.22 -5.59 20.53
N LEU A 241 -3.55 -4.30 20.37
CA LEU A 241 -4.49 -3.56 21.20
C LEU A 241 -5.94 -4.10 21.11
N GLN A 242 -6.32 -4.64 19.94
CA GLN A 242 -7.64 -5.28 19.77
C GLN A 242 -7.75 -6.66 20.48
N LYS A 243 -6.60 -7.27 20.82
CA LYS A 243 -6.56 -8.61 21.42
C LYS A 243 -6.46 -8.61 22.94
N SER A 244 -5.97 -7.55 23.54
CA SER A 244 -5.76 -7.46 24.98
C SER A 244 -5.86 -6.02 25.48
N ASP A 245 -6.46 -5.84 26.64
CA ASP A 245 -6.45 -4.57 27.39
C ASP A 245 -5.21 -4.46 28.30
N ASP A 246 -4.52 -5.58 28.57
CA ASP A 246 -3.25 -5.58 29.28
C ASP A 246 -2.13 -5.10 28.37
N LEU A 247 -1.59 -3.93 28.67
CA LEU A 247 -0.56 -3.27 27.84
C LEU A 247 0.79 -4.02 27.83
N LEU A 248 1.10 -4.84 28.85
CA LEU A 248 2.25 -5.73 28.82
C LEU A 248 2.06 -6.89 27.84
N GLU A 249 0.86 -7.45 27.81
CA GLU A 249 0.49 -8.48 26.82
C GLU A 249 0.43 -7.88 25.40
N VAL A 250 -0.09 -6.67 25.22
CA VAL A 250 -0.06 -5.93 23.94
C VAL A 250 1.38 -5.82 23.41
N ARG A 251 2.32 -5.42 24.26
CA ARG A 251 3.74 -5.34 23.89
C ARG A 251 4.29 -6.72 23.48
N LYS A 252 3.98 -7.75 24.22
CA LYS A 252 4.41 -9.13 23.92
C LYS A 252 3.87 -9.59 22.56
N LEU A 253 2.57 -9.41 22.32
CA LEU A 253 1.91 -9.74 21.04
C LEU A 253 2.53 -8.97 19.87
N TYR A 254 2.83 -7.68 20.04
CA TYR A 254 3.52 -6.88 19.02
C TYR A 254 4.91 -7.47 18.70
N LYS A 255 5.71 -7.77 19.72
CA LYS A 255 7.03 -8.37 19.56
C LYS A 255 6.99 -9.71 18.82
N GLU A 256 6.06 -10.57 19.18
CA GLU A 256 5.86 -11.87 18.53
C GLU A 256 5.60 -11.69 17.04
N LYS A 257 4.73 -10.73 16.65
CA LYS A 257 4.45 -10.42 15.25
C LYS A 257 5.67 -9.89 14.50
N VAL A 258 6.46 -9.02 15.12
CA VAL A 258 7.71 -8.52 14.54
C VAL A 258 8.71 -9.66 14.32
N MET A 259 8.86 -10.57 15.27
CA MET A 259 9.76 -11.71 15.16
C MET A 259 9.34 -12.71 14.09
N LEU A 260 8.04 -12.84 13.80
CA LEU A 260 7.54 -13.67 12.69
C LEU A 260 7.98 -13.13 11.32
N VAL A 261 8.14 -11.81 11.18
CA VAL A 261 8.62 -11.19 9.94
C VAL A 261 10.12 -11.37 9.77
N ASN A 262 10.88 -11.17 10.84
CA ASN A 262 12.34 -11.32 10.83
C ASN A 262 12.91 -11.45 12.25
N SER A 263 13.81 -12.41 12.42
CA SER A 263 14.48 -12.69 13.69
C SER A 263 15.98 -12.32 13.72
N LYS A 264 16.54 -11.80 12.62
CA LYS A 264 17.98 -11.53 12.49
C LYS A 264 18.38 -10.16 12.97
N GLN A 265 17.65 -9.11 12.56
CA GLN A 265 17.94 -7.75 12.96
C GLN A 265 17.38 -7.46 14.35
N LYS A 266 17.96 -6.45 14.99
CA LYS A 266 17.55 -5.94 16.32
C LYS A 266 16.87 -4.58 16.26
N THR A 267 16.95 -3.88 15.13
CA THR A 267 16.29 -2.60 14.90
C THR A 267 15.21 -2.75 13.84
N PHE A 268 14.01 -2.29 14.15
CA PHE A 268 12.83 -2.41 13.29
C PHE A 268 12.18 -1.06 13.08
N THR A 269 11.84 -0.72 11.82
CA THR A 269 10.97 0.44 11.55
C THR A 269 9.53 -0.02 11.38
N ASP A 270 8.60 0.67 12.03
CA ASP A 270 7.16 0.52 11.86
C ASP A 270 6.61 1.85 11.32
N LYS A 271 6.25 1.85 10.04
CA LYS A 271 5.77 3.04 9.34
C LYS A 271 4.24 3.06 9.22
N ASN A 272 3.53 2.48 10.17
CA ASN A 272 2.11 2.74 10.25
C ASN A 272 1.88 4.17 10.76
N LEU A 273 1.57 5.06 9.85
CA LEU A 273 1.47 6.49 10.12
C LEU A 273 0.45 6.82 11.22
N PHE A 274 -0.61 6.01 11.35
CA PHE A 274 -1.64 6.17 12.37
C PHE A 274 -1.19 5.74 13.78
N ASN A 275 0.00 5.17 13.94
CA ASN A 275 0.57 4.90 15.26
C ASN A 275 0.74 6.18 16.11
N PHE A 276 0.59 7.38 15.53
CA PHE A 276 0.53 8.61 16.32
C PHE A 276 -0.61 8.60 17.36
N LEU A 277 -1.70 7.88 17.10
CA LEU A 277 -2.80 7.69 18.05
C LEU A 277 -2.35 6.96 19.32
N TYR A 278 -1.33 6.14 19.22
CA TYR A 278 -0.83 5.26 20.26
C TYR A 278 0.49 5.73 20.87
N CYS A 279 0.95 6.95 20.57
CA CYS A 279 2.21 7.49 21.11
C CYS A 279 2.35 7.38 22.65
N PRO A 280 1.29 7.61 23.45
CA PRO A 280 1.39 7.43 24.90
C PRO A 280 1.74 5.99 25.32
N ILE A 281 1.18 5.00 24.61
CA ILE A 281 1.48 3.58 24.84
C ILE A 281 2.89 3.24 24.38
N ILE A 282 3.28 3.69 23.18
CA ILE A 282 4.63 3.47 22.62
C ILE A 282 5.66 4.02 23.59
N TYR A 283 5.50 5.27 24.04
CA TYR A 283 6.41 5.91 24.99
C TYR A 283 6.55 5.13 26.29
N ARG A 284 5.46 4.61 26.83
CA ARG A 284 5.44 3.95 28.13
C ARG A 284 5.90 2.49 28.09
N PHE A 285 5.50 1.74 27.07
CA PHE A 285 5.70 0.29 27.04
C PHE A 285 6.82 -0.20 26.12
N PHE A 286 7.42 0.71 25.33
CA PHE A 286 8.55 0.40 24.47
C PHE A 286 9.75 1.31 24.83
N PRO A 287 10.48 1.03 25.92
CA PRO A 287 11.48 1.95 26.48
C PRO A 287 12.62 2.30 25.50
N ASN A 288 12.93 1.39 24.56
CA ASN A 288 13.94 1.61 23.52
C ASN A 288 13.34 2.14 22.21
N ALA A 289 12.04 2.48 22.18
CA ALA A 289 11.43 3.00 20.97
C ALA A 289 11.86 4.45 20.70
N LYS A 290 12.01 4.73 19.41
CA LYS A 290 12.11 6.09 18.90
C LYS A 290 10.85 6.40 18.09
N ILE A 291 10.33 7.62 18.23
CA ILE A 291 9.21 8.09 17.43
C ILE A 291 9.74 9.19 16.52
N ILE A 292 9.58 9.00 15.20
CA ILE A 292 9.91 10.02 14.20
C ILE A 292 8.61 10.56 13.64
N HIS A 293 8.32 11.83 13.88
CA HIS A 293 7.16 12.50 13.32
C HIS A 293 7.53 13.17 12.00
N CYS A 294 7.02 12.62 10.89
CA CYS A 294 7.20 13.20 9.57
C CYS A 294 6.23 14.36 9.36
N ILE A 295 6.75 15.54 9.13
CA ILE A 295 5.99 16.77 8.89
C ILE A 295 6.26 17.27 7.48
N ARG A 296 5.22 17.73 6.80
CA ARG A 296 5.28 18.41 5.50
C ARG A 296 4.41 19.66 5.56
N ASN A 297 4.61 20.62 4.64
CA ASN A 297 3.67 21.74 4.51
C ASN A 297 2.23 21.22 4.44
N PRO A 298 1.31 21.69 5.30
CA PRO A 298 -0.05 21.14 5.40
C PRO A 298 -0.83 21.22 4.09
N LEU A 299 -0.73 22.32 3.35
CA LEU A 299 -1.44 22.49 2.09
C LEU A 299 -0.93 21.53 1.01
N ASP A 300 0.39 21.40 0.89
CA ASP A 300 1.02 20.44 -0.02
C ASP A 300 0.66 19.01 0.33
N ASN A 301 0.60 18.70 1.64
CA ASN A 301 0.25 17.39 2.12
C ASN A 301 -1.20 17.04 1.80
N ILE A 302 -2.14 17.94 2.13
CA ILE A 302 -3.57 17.76 1.86
C ILE A 302 -3.81 17.63 0.36
N LEU A 303 -3.20 18.50 -0.46
CA LEU A 303 -3.32 18.41 -1.92
C LEU A 303 -2.80 17.06 -2.44
N SER A 304 -1.65 16.59 -1.95
CA SER A 304 -1.10 15.30 -2.34
C SER A 304 -2.00 14.13 -1.94
N ILE A 305 -2.63 14.18 -0.76
CA ILE A 305 -3.61 13.20 -0.31
C ILE A 305 -4.84 13.23 -1.22
N TYR A 306 -5.40 14.43 -1.48
CA TYR A 306 -6.60 14.61 -2.29
C TYR A 306 -6.42 14.12 -3.73
N ARG A 307 -5.21 14.25 -4.28
CA ARG A 307 -4.83 13.77 -5.62
C ARG A 307 -4.51 12.29 -5.70
N THR A 308 -4.42 11.57 -4.58
CA THR A 308 -4.05 10.16 -4.56
C THR A 308 -5.28 9.28 -4.46
N ASN A 309 -5.40 8.29 -5.35
CA ASN A 309 -6.43 7.28 -5.24
C ASN A 309 -6.01 6.23 -4.20
N PHE A 310 -6.67 6.22 -3.05
CA PHE A 310 -6.49 5.22 -1.98
C PHE A 310 -7.49 4.07 -2.05
N LEU A 311 -8.19 3.87 -3.17
CA LEU A 311 -9.02 2.67 -3.36
C LEU A 311 -8.12 1.42 -3.29
N ASN A 312 -8.53 0.46 -2.47
CA ASN A 312 -7.83 -0.80 -2.21
C ASN A 312 -6.55 -0.67 -1.33
N GLN A 313 -6.31 0.45 -0.70
CA GLN A 313 -5.35 0.55 0.41
C GLN A 313 -6.16 0.39 1.71
N SER A 314 -6.39 -0.84 2.12
CA SER A 314 -6.99 -1.22 3.40
C SER A 314 -5.90 -1.54 4.40
#